data_71c2ea9a95d021f09ee399acf0013b7b
#
_entry.id   71c2ea9a95d021f09ee399acf0013b7b
#
_cell.length_a   1.000
_cell.length_b   1.000
_cell.length_c   1.000
_cell.angle_alpha   90.00
_cell.angle_beta   90.00
_cell.angle_gamma   90.00
#
_symmetry.space_group_name_H-M   'P 1'
#
loop_
_entity.id
_entity.type
_entity.pdbx_description
1 polymer ?
#
loop_
_entity_poly.entity_id
_entity_poly.type
_entity_poly.pdbx_seq_one_letter_code
_entity_poly.pdbx_strand_id
1 'polypeptide(L)'
;MNILGPDYLVFGVDDLAGCRQFLIDYGLREQENGFFSALDGTGVLLRGRDEPSLPAALPSGSQLRETVYGVADSATLEAIAETLRRDREVKLGADGVLRCVDDAGFALGFRVSQRQPLQREGEKINAPGDRAGRPVNQTGASADMAAEPRSLSHVVYFVPDAARAEAFYQRLGFVCTDRFTHVGPFLRPAGTQDHHTLFLIQAPPFMTGIEHFTFHLGGPTELMMAGSRFQQKGYQTFWGPGRHQLGSNWFWYFNSPLGCHIEYDADMDQHDDHWQPREALPGADNSQYFLLGYREKWAPGPDNAR
;
A
#
# COMPACT_ATOMS: atom_id res chain seq x y z
N MET A 1 -11.19 2.87 17.60
CA MET A 1 -11.70 2.02 16.50
C MET A 1 -10.59 1.03 16.18
N ASN A 2 -10.94 -0.24 15.97
CA ASN A 2 -9.93 -1.29 15.75
C ASN A 2 -9.83 -1.60 14.24
N ILE A 3 -9.30 -0.65 13.47
CA ILE A 3 -9.02 -0.79 12.04
C ILE A 3 -7.68 -1.54 11.91
N LEU A 4 -7.61 -2.50 10.98
CA LEU A 4 -6.44 -3.37 10.79
C LEU A 4 -5.52 -2.91 9.64
N GLY A 5 -6.00 -2.05 8.76
CA GLY A 5 -5.32 -1.61 7.54
C GLY A 5 -6.13 -1.91 6.28
N PRO A 6 -5.61 -1.65 5.08
CA PRO A 6 -6.31 -1.89 3.83
C PRO A 6 -6.46 -3.40 3.56
N ASP A 7 -7.69 -3.87 3.34
CA ASP A 7 -7.97 -5.27 2.96
C ASP A 7 -7.86 -5.47 1.45
N TYR A 8 -8.41 -4.56 0.67
CA TYR A 8 -8.26 -4.62 -0.78
C TYR A 8 -8.54 -3.27 -1.47
N LEU A 9 -8.02 -3.15 -2.67
CA LEU A 9 -8.23 -2.03 -3.57
C LEU A 9 -9.09 -2.45 -4.74
N VAL A 10 -10.01 -1.61 -5.19
CA VAL A 10 -10.83 -1.83 -6.38
C VAL A 10 -10.36 -0.90 -7.48
N PHE A 11 -10.00 -1.46 -8.62
CA PHE A 11 -9.62 -0.70 -9.80
C PHE A 11 -10.62 -0.90 -10.94
N GLY A 12 -10.99 0.19 -11.60
CA GLY A 12 -11.75 0.19 -12.86
C GLY A 12 -10.80 0.53 -14.01
N VAL A 13 -10.38 -0.49 -14.78
CA VAL A 13 -9.28 -0.39 -15.75
C VAL A 13 -9.77 -0.52 -17.20
N ASP A 14 -9.00 0.06 -18.13
CA ASP A 14 -9.27 -0.06 -19.58
C ASP A 14 -8.75 -1.39 -20.14
N ASP A 15 -7.56 -1.81 -19.73
CA ASP A 15 -6.91 -3.06 -20.15
C ASP A 15 -6.95 -4.11 -19.03
N LEU A 16 -8.06 -4.82 -18.92
CA LEU A 16 -8.22 -5.91 -17.95
C LEU A 16 -7.18 -7.03 -18.15
N ALA A 17 -6.86 -7.36 -19.39
CA ALA A 17 -5.95 -8.47 -19.68
C ALA A 17 -4.51 -8.12 -19.29
N GLY A 18 -4.04 -6.91 -19.63
CA GLY A 18 -2.72 -6.42 -19.27
C GLY A 18 -2.58 -6.25 -17.75
N CYS A 19 -3.58 -5.67 -17.08
CA CYS A 19 -3.58 -5.52 -15.63
C CYS A 19 -3.60 -6.88 -14.90
N ARG A 20 -4.40 -7.84 -15.40
CA ARG A 20 -4.44 -9.21 -14.88
C ARG A 20 -3.05 -9.87 -14.96
N GLN A 21 -2.42 -9.86 -16.14
CA GLN A 21 -1.12 -10.47 -16.32
C GLN A 21 -0.05 -9.79 -15.44
N PHE A 22 -0.11 -8.46 -15.35
CA PHE A 22 0.80 -7.69 -14.48
C PHE A 22 0.72 -8.14 -13.01
N LEU A 23 -0.49 -8.28 -12.45
CA LEU A 23 -0.67 -8.68 -11.05
C LEU A 23 -0.23 -10.14 -10.81
N ILE A 24 -0.45 -11.05 -11.76
CA ILE A 24 0.06 -12.42 -11.69
C ILE A 24 1.60 -12.43 -11.72
N ASP A 25 2.21 -11.67 -12.62
CA ASP A 25 3.66 -11.58 -12.75
C ASP A 25 4.32 -10.90 -11.55
N TYR A 26 3.60 -9.99 -10.89
CA TYR A 26 3.99 -9.37 -9.61
C TYR A 26 4.02 -10.39 -8.46
N GLY A 27 3.25 -11.47 -8.54
CA GLY A 27 3.22 -12.57 -7.57
C GLY A 27 1.90 -12.73 -6.82
N LEU A 28 0.89 -11.94 -7.15
CA LEU A 28 -0.45 -12.12 -6.57
C LEU A 28 -1.15 -13.36 -7.17
N ARG A 29 -1.99 -13.98 -6.35
CA ARG A 29 -2.74 -15.17 -6.73
C ARG A 29 -4.10 -14.80 -7.26
N GLU A 30 -4.35 -15.11 -8.52
CA GLU A 30 -5.69 -14.91 -9.08
C GLU A 30 -6.71 -15.82 -8.40
N GLN A 31 -7.81 -15.20 -7.99
CA GLN A 31 -8.99 -15.84 -7.42
C GLN A 31 -10.18 -15.65 -8.36
N GLU A 32 -11.33 -16.18 -7.96
CA GLU A 32 -12.56 -15.96 -8.69
C GLU A 32 -12.96 -14.48 -8.74
N ASN A 33 -13.77 -14.13 -9.71
CA ASN A 33 -14.34 -12.78 -9.86
C ASN A 33 -13.32 -11.63 -9.98
N GLY A 34 -12.16 -11.89 -10.57
CA GLY A 34 -11.14 -10.84 -10.83
C GLY A 34 -10.47 -10.31 -9.58
N PHE A 35 -10.45 -11.07 -8.50
CA PHE A 35 -9.71 -10.75 -7.28
C PHE A 35 -8.31 -11.37 -7.33
N PHE A 36 -7.29 -10.59 -6.94
CA PHE A 36 -5.88 -11.01 -6.88
C PHE A 36 -5.39 -10.87 -5.45
N SER A 37 -5.09 -11.99 -4.81
CA SER A 37 -4.78 -12.02 -3.39
C SER A 37 -3.30 -12.19 -3.08
N ALA A 38 -2.85 -11.53 -2.03
CA ALA A 38 -1.66 -11.87 -1.26
C ALA A 38 -1.91 -13.12 -0.38
N LEU A 39 -0.89 -13.55 0.38
CA LEU A 39 -0.97 -14.76 1.20
C LEU A 39 -2.01 -14.68 2.33
N ASP A 40 -2.19 -13.48 2.91
CA ASP A 40 -3.16 -13.26 3.98
C ASP A 40 -4.60 -13.01 3.49
N GLY A 41 -4.82 -13.01 2.18
CA GLY A 41 -6.12 -12.75 1.56
C GLY A 41 -6.43 -11.28 1.30
N THR A 42 -5.54 -10.35 1.64
CA THR A 42 -5.61 -8.96 1.16
C THR A 42 -5.26 -8.88 -0.33
N GLY A 43 -5.66 -7.82 -1.05
CA GLY A 43 -5.37 -7.83 -2.48
C GLY A 43 -5.96 -6.71 -3.32
N VAL A 44 -6.18 -7.02 -4.58
CA VAL A 44 -6.70 -6.12 -5.61
C VAL A 44 -7.88 -6.75 -6.33
N LEU A 45 -8.95 -6.00 -6.50
CA LEU A 45 -10.12 -6.37 -7.30
C LEU A 45 -10.10 -5.58 -8.60
N LEU A 46 -10.00 -6.28 -9.74
CA LEU A 46 -10.07 -5.67 -11.07
C LEU A 46 -11.47 -5.72 -11.66
N ARG A 47 -11.87 -4.60 -12.26
CA ARG A 47 -13.11 -4.45 -13.02
C ARG A 47 -12.84 -3.66 -14.30
N GLY A 48 -13.69 -3.84 -15.31
CA GLY A 48 -13.70 -2.92 -16.44
C GLY A 48 -14.09 -1.51 -15.99
N ARG A 49 -13.51 -0.49 -16.59
CA ARG A 49 -13.73 0.93 -16.21
C ARG A 49 -15.19 1.32 -16.11
N ASP A 50 -16.02 0.80 -17.04
CA ASP A 50 -17.43 1.19 -17.19
C ASP A 50 -18.39 0.25 -16.47
N GLU A 51 -17.88 -0.64 -15.59
CA GLU A 51 -18.75 -1.55 -14.84
C GLU A 51 -19.67 -0.77 -13.89
N PRO A 52 -21.03 -0.93 -14.01
CA PRO A 52 -21.99 -0.09 -13.29
C PRO A 52 -21.93 -0.21 -11.75
N SER A 53 -21.35 -1.31 -11.24
CA SER A 53 -21.23 -1.56 -9.80
C SER A 53 -20.11 -0.75 -9.14
N LEU A 54 -19.22 -0.15 -9.94
CA LEU A 54 -18.09 0.62 -9.41
C LEU A 54 -18.53 1.97 -8.83
N PRO A 55 -17.91 2.42 -7.73
CA PRO A 55 -18.00 3.81 -7.32
C PRO A 55 -17.60 4.78 -8.46
N ALA A 56 -18.09 6.01 -8.38
CA ALA A 56 -17.73 7.04 -9.36
C ALA A 56 -16.20 7.22 -9.45
N ALA A 57 -15.71 7.42 -10.68
CA ALA A 57 -14.30 7.75 -10.87
C ALA A 57 -13.98 9.12 -10.28
N LEU A 58 -12.76 9.30 -9.79
CA LEU A 58 -12.25 10.61 -9.40
C LEU A 58 -12.15 11.52 -10.64
N PRO A 59 -12.38 12.83 -10.49
CA PRO A 59 -12.28 13.79 -11.62
C PRO A 59 -10.92 13.82 -12.30
N SER A 60 -9.86 13.40 -11.59
CA SER A 60 -8.48 13.28 -12.10
C SER A 60 -8.29 12.15 -13.12
N GLY A 61 -9.27 11.24 -13.24
CA GLY A 61 -9.15 10.05 -14.08
C GLY A 61 -8.36 8.89 -13.43
N SER A 62 -8.08 8.95 -12.13
CA SER A 62 -7.49 7.82 -11.39
C SER A 62 -8.31 6.54 -11.61
N GLN A 63 -7.63 5.41 -11.85
CA GLN A 63 -8.27 4.11 -12.03
C GLN A 63 -8.66 3.45 -10.70
N LEU A 64 -8.17 3.94 -9.56
CA LEU A 64 -8.66 3.52 -8.24
C LEU A 64 -10.12 3.95 -8.08
N ARG A 65 -10.97 3.02 -7.70
CA ARG A 65 -12.40 3.25 -7.48
C ARG A 65 -12.81 3.15 -6.02
N GLU A 66 -12.18 2.29 -5.24
CA GLU A 66 -12.48 2.13 -3.82
C GLU A 66 -11.28 1.58 -3.08
N THR A 67 -11.05 2.03 -1.84
CA THR A 67 -10.17 1.37 -0.89
C THR A 67 -11.00 0.80 0.24
N VAL A 68 -10.88 -0.51 0.46
CA VAL A 68 -11.62 -1.19 1.53
C VAL A 68 -10.68 -1.53 2.66
N TYR A 69 -10.95 -0.95 3.83
CA TYR A 69 -10.24 -1.22 5.08
C TYR A 69 -10.87 -2.38 5.85
N GLY A 70 -10.03 -3.24 6.39
CA GLY A 70 -10.41 -4.28 7.32
C GLY A 70 -10.57 -3.74 8.74
N VAL A 71 -11.62 -4.15 9.43
CA VAL A 71 -11.80 -3.90 10.87
C VAL A 71 -11.86 -5.22 11.62
N ALA A 72 -11.56 -5.20 12.93
CA ALA A 72 -11.49 -6.43 13.72
C ALA A 72 -12.86 -7.09 13.95
N ASP A 73 -13.93 -6.30 14.08
CA ASP A 73 -15.25 -6.76 14.49
C ASP A 73 -16.39 -5.83 14.04
N SER A 74 -17.62 -6.30 14.20
CA SER A 74 -18.83 -5.53 13.88
C SER A 74 -19.03 -4.31 14.77
N ALA A 75 -18.58 -4.34 16.02
CA ALA A 75 -18.69 -3.19 16.93
C ALA A 75 -17.84 -2.02 16.43
N THR A 76 -16.65 -2.31 15.90
CA THR A 76 -15.82 -1.31 15.24
C THR A 76 -16.50 -0.75 13.99
N LEU A 77 -17.11 -1.61 13.18
CA LEU A 77 -17.84 -1.18 11.98
C LEU A 77 -19.01 -0.24 12.32
N GLU A 78 -19.78 -0.56 13.38
CA GLU A 78 -20.86 0.29 13.89
C GLU A 78 -20.35 1.65 14.40
N ALA A 79 -19.23 1.67 15.15
CA ALA A 79 -18.63 2.89 15.65
C ALA A 79 -18.14 3.81 14.52
N ILE A 80 -17.57 3.23 13.44
CA ILE A 80 -17.21 3.94 12.22
C ILE A 80 -18.47 4.55 11.58
N ALA A 81 -19.52 3.75 11.41
CA ALA A 81 -20.78 4.19 10.83
C ALA A 81 -21.40 5.36 11.62
N GLU A 82 -21.42 5.27 12.95
CA GLU A 82 -21.93 6.33 13.83
C GLU A 82 -21.12 7.62 13.69
N THR A 83 -19.78 7.50 13.64
CA THR A 83 -18.90 8.64 13.51
C THR A 83 -19.08 9.35 12.16
N LEU A 84 -19.16 8.61 11.07
CA LEU A 84 -19.24 9.14 9.71
C LEU A 84 -20.64 9.70 9.37
N ARG A 85 -21.73 9.12 9.91
CA ARG A 85 -23.11 9.61 9.70
C ARG A 85 -23.36 11.02 10.24
N ARG A 86 -22.46 11.55 11.06
CA ARG A 86 -22.59 12.92 11.60
C ARG A 86 -22.47 13.99 10.53
N ASP A 87 -21.77 13.70 9.43
CA ASP A 87 -21.44 14.70 8.40
C ASP A 87 -21.50 14.20 6.96
N ARG A 88 -21.77 12.90 6.75
CA ARG A 88 -21.81 12.32 5.39
C ARG A 88 -22.77 11.14 5.27
N GLU A 89 -23.10 10.81 4.02
CA GLU A 89 -23.85 9.59 3.71
C GLU A 89 -22.97 8.36 3.96
N VAL A 90 -23.57 7.35 4.61
CA VAL A 90 -22.93 6.07 4.88
C VAL A 90 -23.91 4.96 4.55
N LYS A 91 -23.48 4.03 3.68
CA LYS A 91 -24.31 2.92 3.18
C LYS A 91 -23.68 1.58 3.55
N LEU A 92 -24.46 0.69 4.13
CA LEU A 92 -24.07 -0.71 4.28
C LEU A 92 -24.56 -1.48 3.06
N GLY A 93 -23.62 -2.04 2.28
CA GLY A 93 -23.92 -2.85 1.12
C GLY A 93 -24.40 -4.26 1.51
N ALA A 94 -25.05 -4.97 0.58
CA ALA A 94 -25.43 -6.37 0.76
C ALA A 94 -24.22 -7.31 0.92
N ASP A 95 -23.04 -6.88 0.50
CA ASP A 95 -21.74 -7.53 0.66
C ASP A 95 -21.11 -7.32 2.05
N GLY A 96 -21.81 -6.64 2.96
CA GLY A 96 -21.34 -6.35 4.31
C GLY A 96 -20.30 -5.23 4.39
N VAL A 97 -20.03 -4.52 3.29
CA VAL A 97 -19.12 -3.39 3.26
C VAL A 97 -19.87 -2.09 3.57
N LEU A 98 -19.40 -1.37 4.57
CA LEU A 98 -19.86 -0.03 4.92
C LEU A 98 -19.13 0.99 4.05
N ARG A 99 -19.83 1.76 3.25
CA ARG A 99 -19.25 2.68 2.26
C ARG A 99 -19.52 4.13 2.57
N CYS A 100 -18.54 4.97 2.30
CA CYS A 100 -18.64 6.42 2.32
C CYS A 100 -17.67 7.05 1.31
N VAL A 101 -17.65 8.38 1.24
CA VAL A 101 -16.64 9.15 0.50
C VAL A 101 -15.89 10.01 1.52
N ASP A 102 -14.55 10.04 1.43
CA ASP A 102 -13.74 10.90 2.30
C ASP A 102 -13.76 12.37 1.88
N ASP A 103 -12.99 13.20 2.60
CA ASP A 103 -12.93 14.65 2.35
C ASP A 103 -12.15 15.04 1.09
N ALA A 104 -11.40 14.11 0.49
CA ALA A 104 -10.69 14.31 -0.77
C ALA A 104 -11.43 13.72 -1.98
N GLY A 105 -12.56 13.01 -1.74
CA GLY A 105 -13.39 12.42 -2.78
C GLY A 105 -13.14 10.93 -3.03
N PHE A 106 -12.28 10.27 -2.27
CA PHE A 106 -12.06 8.83 -2.40
C PHE A 106 -13.24 8.04 -1.83
N ALA A 107 -13.73 7.07 -2.60
CA ALA A 107 -14.65 6.08 -2.07
C ALA A 107 -13.91 5.13 -1.14
N LEU A 108 -14.43 4.99 0.07
CA LEU A 108 -13.91 4.14 1.12
C LEU A 108 -14.95 3.09 1.51
N GLY A 109 -14.47 1.86 1.69
CA GLY A 109 -15.21 0.76 2.29
C GLY A 109 -14.60 0.34 3.63
N PHE A 110 -15.43 -0.17 4.53
CA PHE A 110 -15.00 -0.81 5.77
C PHE A 110 -15.76 -2.12 5.92
N ARG A 111 -15.04 -3.19 6.28
CA ARG A 111 -15.66 -4.50 6.52
C ARG A 111 -14.98 -5.24 7.66
N VAL A 112 -15.69 -6.17 8.29
CA VAL A 112 -15.01 -7.12 9.18
C VAL A 112 -14.02 -7.92 8.34
N SER A 113 -12.74 -7.83 8.70
CA SER A 113 -11.67 -8.42 7.92
C SER A 113 -11.71 -9.94 7.91
N GLN A 114 -11.35 -10.54 6.78
CA GLN A 114 -11.26 -11.97 6.59
C GLN A 114 -9.82 -12.43 6.35
N ARG A 115 -8.84 -11.63 6.83
CA ARG A 115 -7.42 -11.96 6.70
C ARG A 115 -7.12 -13.31 7.34
N GLN A 116 -6.26 -14.05 6.67
CA GLN A 116 -5.74 -15.32 7.17
C GLN A 116 -4.43 -15.09 7.90
N PRO A 117 -4.17 -15.78 9.01
CA PRO A 117 -2.88 -15.72 9.68
C PRO A 117 -1.75 -16.15 8.74
N LEU A 118 -0.70 -15.35 8.66
CA LEU A 118 0.48 -15.69 7.88
C LEU A 118 1.26 -16.82 8.57
N GLN A 119 1.43 -17.94 7.87
CA GLN A 119 2.23 -19.08 8.31
C GLN A 119 3.55 -19.13 7.54
N ARG A 120 4.23 -18.00 7.45
CA ARG A 120 5.51 -17.84 6.76
C ARG A 120 6.50 -17.12 7.65
N GLU A 121 7.67 -17.72 7.81
CA GLU A 121 8.78 -17.06 8.52
C GLU A 121 9.36 -15.93 7.68
N GLY A 122 9.86 -14.88 8.35
CA GLY A 122 10.65 -13.83 7.73
C GLY A 122 12.03 -14.33 7.31
N GLU A 123 12.76 -13.53 6.56
CA GLU A 123 14.15 -13.81 6.19
C GLU A 123 15.01 -13.97 7.46
N LYS A 124 15.80 -15.04 7.50
CA LYS A 124 16.75 -15.30 8.59
C LYS A 124 18.16 -14.96 8.13
N ILE A 125 18.77 -13.98 8.78
CA ILE A 125 20.11 -13.49 8.46
C ILE A 125 21.12 -14.09 9.43
N ASN A 126 22.28 -14.51 8.90
CA ASN A 126 23.44 -14.90 9.71
C ASN A 126 24.37 -13.70 9.87
N ALA A 127 24.52 -13.17 11.08
CA ALA A 127 25.43 -12.08 11.39
C ALA A 127 26.61 -12.59 12.23
N PRO A 128 27.87 -12.31 11.86
CA PRO A 128 29.02 -12.64 12.69
C PRO A 128 28.89 -11.98 14.08
N GLY A 129 29.15 -12.76 15.14
CA GLY A 129 29.03 -12.29 16.52
C GLY A 129 27.64 -12.45 17.15
N ASP A 130 26.64 -12.89 16.37
CA ASP A 130 25.30 -13.18 16.86
C ASP A 130 24.95 -14.66 16.64
N ARG A 131 23.81 -15.10 17.22
CA ARG A 131 23.27 -16.44 16.99
C ARG A 131 22.92 -16.58 15.50
N ALA A 132 23.35 -17.68 14.89
CA ALA A 132 23.02 -17.97 13.51
C ALA A 132 21.49 -18.01 13.28
N GLY A 133 21.01 -17.20 12.36
CA GLY A 133 19.59 -17.18 11.99
C GLY A 133 19.15 -18.41 11.21
N ARG A 134 20.10 -19.05 10.49
CA ARG A 134 19.86 -20.27 9.70
C ARG A 134 20.72 -21.43 10.20
N PRO A 135 20.24 -22.69 10.07
CA PRO A 135 21.07 -23.88 10.31
C PRO A 135 22.31 -23.92 9.43
N VAL A 136 23.33 -24.64 9.88
CA VAL A 136 24.53 -24.96 9.08
C VAL A 136 24.09 -25.71 7.82
N ASN A 137 24.71 -25.38 6.69
CA ASN A 137 24.41 -25.92 5.35
C ASN A 137 23.06 -25.48 4.73
N GLN A 138 22.33 -24.55 5.35
CA GLN A 138 21.16 -23.92 4.73
C GLN A 138 21.57 -22.65 3.98
N THR A 139 21.25 -22.58 2.68
CA THR A 139 21.47 -21.37 1.85
C THR A 139 20.52 -20.26 2.24
N GLY A 140 20.96 -19.00 2.15
CA GLY A 140 20.13 -17.83 2.42
C GLY A 140 19.25 -17.40 1.26
N ALA A 141 19.55 -17.90 0.05
CA ALA A 141 18.78 -17.63 -1.16
C ALA A 141 18.79 -18.86 -2.05
N SER A 142 17.80 -18.99 -2.91
CA SER A 142 17.67 -20.02 -3.95
C SER A 142 17.30 -19.39 -5.27
N ALA A 143 17.80 -19.94 -6.37
CA ALA A 143 17.42 -19.50 -7.71
C ALA A 143 15.91 -19.64 -7.99
N ASP A 144 15.22 -20.51 -7.27
CA ASP A 144 13.78 -20.76 -7.41
C ASP A 144 12.90 -19.86 -6.52
N MET A 145 13.51 -19.00 -5.69
CA MET A 145 12.77 -18.10 -4.80
C MET A 145 11.85 -17.19 -5.63
N ALA A 146 10.54 -17.38 -5.49
CA ALA A 146 9.52 -16.56 -6.13
C ALA A 146 9.08 -15.43 -5.21
N ALA A 147 8.53 -14.35 -5.78
CA ALA A 147 7.81 -13.35 -5.01
C ALA A 147 6.55 -13.97 -4.40
N GLU A 148 6.38 -13.83 -3.10
CA GLU A 148 5.18 -14.24 -2.38
C GLU A 148 4.64 -13.05 -1.56
N PRO A 149 3.93 -12.09 -2.21
CA PRO A 149 3.31 -10.97 -1.51
C PRO A 149 2.49 -11.47 -0.32
N ARG A 150 2.84 -10.99 0.90
CA ARG A 150 2.28 -11.52 2.16
C ARG A 150 0.99 -10.83 2.53
N SER A 151 0.98 -9.52 2.42
CA SER A 151 -0.16 -8.67 2.75
C SER A 151 -0.09 -7.36 1.98
N LEU A 152 -1.24 -6.74 1.75
CA LEU A 152 -1.33 -5.35 1.30
C LEU A 152 -0.86 -4.45 2.44
N SER A 153 0.30 -3.83 2.25
CA SER A 153 1.00 -3.04 3.25
C SER A 153 0.34 -1.68 3.44
N HIS A 154 0.42 -0.85 2.41
CA HIS A 154 -0.05 0.52 2.47
C HIS A 154 -0.52 1.05 1.10
N VAL A 155 -1.21 2.18 1.16
CA VAL A 155 -1.63 2.97 0.00
C VAL A 155 -1.17 4.41 0.16
N VAL A 156 -0.87 5.07 -0.94
CA VAL A 156 -0.46 6.47 -0.95
C VAL A 156 -1.35 7.28 -1.87
N TYR A 157 -1.88 8.38 -1.35
CA TYR A 157 -2.79 9.24 -2.08
C TYR A 157 -2.18 10.62 -2.33
N PHE A 158 -2.38 11.13 -3.53
CA PHE A 158 -2.35 12.56 -3.80
C PHE A 158 -3.68 13.17 -3.37
N VAL A 159 -3.62 14.16 -2.47
CA VAL A 159 -4.80 14.84 -1.94
C VAL A 159 -4.64 16.36 -2.10
N PRO A 160 -5.74 17.10 -2.37
CA PRO A 160 -5.66 18.54 -2.55
C PRO A 160 -5.39 19.30 -1.24
N ASP A 161 -5.70 18.70 -0.10
CA ASP A 161 -5.51 19.25 1.25
C ASP A 161 -5.14 18.11 2.21
N ALA A 162 -3.84 17.95 2.45
CA ALA A 162 -3.33 16.87 3.30
C ALA A 162 -3.75 17.03 4.77
N ALA A 163 -3.87 18.27 5.27
CA ALA A 163 -4.27 18.51 6.65
C ALA A 163 -5.74 18.14 6.88
N ARG A 164 -6.62 18.48 5.92
CA ARG A 164 -8.03 18.11 5.98
C ARG A 164 -8.22 16.59 5.84
N ALA A 165 -7.47 15.96 4.93
CA ALA A 165 -7.50 14.51 4.79
C ALA A 165 -6.99 13.80 6.05
N GLU A 166 -5.88 14.26 6.66
CA GLU A 166 -5.38 13.75 7.93
C GLU A 166 -6.44 13.84 9.03
N ALA A 167 -7.08 14.99 9.19
CA ALA A 167 -8.15 15.18 10.20
C ALA A 167 -9.31 14.20 10.00
N PHE A 168 -9.64 13.85 8.76
CA PHE A 168 -10.64 12.81 8.47
C PHE A 168 -10.20 11.44 9.01
N TYR A 169 -8.99 10.99 8.70
CA TYR A 169 -8.48 9.68 9.16
C TYR A 169 -8.24 9.65 10.67
N GLN A 170 -7.83 10.76 11.30
CA GLN A 170 -7.71 10.86 12.76
C GLN A 170 -9.04 10.64 13.48
N ARG A 171 -10.16 11.09 12.92
CA ARG A 171 -11.50 10.80 13.47
C ARG A 171 -11.84 9.31 13.47
N LEU A 172 -11.21 8.55 12.58
CA LEU A 172 -11.34 7.09 12.50
C LEU A 172 -10.30 6.35 13.34
N GLY A 173 -9.45 7.08 14.09
CA GLY A 173 -8.45 6.51 14.99
C GLY A 173 -7.11 6.23 14.31
N PHE A 174 -6.81 6.86 13.19
CA PHE A 174 -5.45 6.85 12.65
C PHE A 174 -4.56 7.82 13.43
N VAL A 175 -3.29 7.45 13.56
CA VAL A 175 -2.25 8.25 14.21
C VAL A 175 -1.12 8.51 13.23
N CYS A 176 -0.50 9.68 13.35
CA CYS A 176 0.68 10.04 12.56
C CYS A 176 1.90 9.35 13.16
N THR A 177 2.70 8.68 12.34
CA THR A 177 3.98 8.08 12.72
C THR A 177 5.16 8.96 12.35
N ASP A 178 5.13 9.55 11.17
CA ASP A 178 6.15 10.48 10.70
C ASP A 178 5.52 11.47 9.70
N ARG A 179 6.27 12.49 9.31
CA ARG A 179 5.78 13.50 8.37
C ARG A 179 6.91 14.05 7.51
N PHE A 180 6.64 14.22 6.22
CA PHE A 180 7.40 15.15 5.40
C PHE A 180 6.78 16.54 5.47
N THR A 181 7.57 17.52 5.93
CA THR A 181 7.14 18.92 6.08
C THR A 181 6.63 19.46 4.74
N HIS A 182 5.45 20.08 4.74
CA HIS A 182 4.76 20.60 3.55
C HIS A 182 4.32 19.56 2.50
N VAL A 183 4.54 18.27 2.77
CA VAL A 183 4.06 17.18 1.91
C VAL A 183 2.89 16.46 2.56
N GLY A 184 3.09 15.87 3.76
CA GLY A 184 2.01 15.22 4.46
C GLY A 184 2.44 14.13 5.43
N PRO A 185 1.47 13.52 6.13
CA PRO A 185 1.69 12.55 7.19
C PRO A 185 1.72 11.10 6.67
N PHE A 186 2.56 10.29 7.28
CA PHE A 186 2.45 8.84 7.30
C PHE A 186 1.52 8.45 8.44
N LEU A 187 0.48 7.67 8.14
CA LEU A 187 -0.59 7.33 9.06
C LEU A 187 -0.72 5.81 9.21
N ARG A 188 -1.02 5.35 10.43
CA ARG A 188 -1.46 4.00 10.73
C ARG A 188 -2.68 4.01 11.64
N PRO A 189 -3.53 2.99 11.63
CA PRO A 189 -4.55 2.84 12.68
C PRO A 189 -3.87 2.64 14.04
N ALA A 190 -4.35 3.33 15.08
CA ALA A 190 -3.87 3.12 16.45
C ALA A 190 -4.02 1.65 16.85
N GLY A 191 -3.02 1.11 17.53
CA GLY A 191 -2.95 -0.31 17.93
C GLY A 191 -2.36 -1.25 16.87
N THR A 192 -2.13 -0.80 15.63
CA THR A 192 -1.33 -1.55 14.63
C THR A 192 0.15 -1.20 14.78
N GLN A 193 1.05 -1.98 14.17
CA GLN A 193 2.49 -1.82 14.41
C GLN A 193 3.27 -1.27 13.21
N ASP A 194 2.88 -1.56 11.98
CA ASP A 194 3.60 -1.11 10.80
C ASP A 194 3.71 0.41 10.79
N HIS A 195 4.86 0.94 10.37
CA HIS A 195 5.13 2.38 10.35
C HIS A 195 3.98 3.15 9.70
N HIS A 196 3.42 2.67 8.61
CA HIS A 196 2.24 3.27 8.00
C HIS A 196 1.44 2.26 7.16
N THR A 197 0.16 2.52 7.06
CA THR A 197 -0.76 1.86 6.11
C THR A 197 -1.34 2.85 5.12
N LEU A 198 -1.11 4.15 5.35
CA LEU A 198 -1.56 5.25 4.52
C LEU A 198 -0.53 6.39 4.54
N PHE A 199 -0.18 6.91 3.37
CA PHE A 199 0.56 8.17 3.26
C PHE A 199 -0.24 9.16 2.41
N LEU A 200 -0.37 10.39 2.89
CA LEU A 200 -1.08 11.46 2.21
C LEU A 200 -0.08 12.47 1.67
N ILE A 201 -0.14 12.73 0.37
CA ILE A 201 0.76 13.68 -0.31
C ILE A 201 -0.05 14.88 -0.77
N GLN A 202 0.28 16.06 -0.26
CA GLN A 202 -0.28 17.34 -0.75
C GLN A 202 0.05 17.51 -2.23
N ALA A 203 -0.96 17.65 -3.07
CA ALA A 203 -0.81 17.80 -4.52
C ALA A 203 -1.91 18.70 -5.10
N PRO A 204 -1.71 19.29 -6.29
CA PRO A 204 -2.77 20.02 -6.96
C PRO A 204 -4.02 19.17 -7.19
N PRO A 205 -5.24 19.75 -7.16
CA PRO A 205 -6.50 18.99 -7.25
C PRO A 205 -6.62 18.09 -8.50
N PHE A 206 -6.02 18.46 -9.62
CA PHE A 206 -6.05 17.63 -10.83
C PHE A 206 -5.24 16.33 -10.72
N MET A 207 -4.39 16.21 -9.70
CA MET A 207 -3.61 15.01 -9.41
C MET A 207 -4.27 14.10 -8.37
N THR A 208 -5.41 14.49 -7.76
CA THR A 208 -6.09 13.69 -6.75
C THR A 208 -6.27 12.26 -7.22
N GLY A 209 -5.68 11.29 -6.52
CA GLY A 209 -5.68 9.89 -6.94
C GLY A 209 -4.70 9.06 -6.14
N ILE A 210 -4.58 7.80 -6.51
CA ILE A 210 -3.57 6.91 -5.93
C ILE A 210 -2.21 7.18 -6.59
N GLU A 211 -1.17 7.33 -5.77
CA GLU A 211 0.22 7.42 -6.23
C GLU A 211 0.81 6.02 -6.38
N HIS A 212 0.71 5.21 -5.31
CA HIS A 212 1.09 3.80 -5.34
C HIS A 212 0.35 2.99 -4.27
N PHE A 213 0.51 1.69 -4.38
CA PHE A 213 0.18 0.73 -3.33
C PHE A 213 1.27 -0.35 -3.26
N THR A 214 1.35 -1.00 -2.11
CA THR A 214 2.52 -1.78 -1.72
C THR A 214 2.12 -3.10 -1.10
N PHE A 215 2.88 -4.16 -1.39
CA PHE A 215 2.77 -5.45 -0.71
C PHE A 215 4.05 -5.81 0.01
N HIS A 216 3.90 -6.27 1.27
CA HIS A 216 4.99 -6.82 2.05
C HIS A 216 5.52 -8.13 1.49
N LEU A 217 6.85 -8.24 1.39
CA LEU A 217 7.57 -9.47 1.14
C LEU A 217 8.26 -9.98 2.41
N GLY A 218 8.85 -11.16 2.36
CA GLY A 218 9.41 -11.84 3.51
C GLY A 218 10.77 -11.31 4.00
N GLY A 219 11.42 -10.47 3.19
CA GLY A 219 12.70 -9.87 3.53
C GLY A 219 13.42 -9.27 2.33
N PRO A 220 14.56 -8.60 2.56
CA PRO A 220 15.32 -7.92 1.52
C PRO A 220 15.76 -8.82 0.36
N THR A 221 16.17 -10.06 0.64
CA THR A 221 16.59 -11.00 -0.42
C THR A 221 15.44 -11.35 -1.36
N GLU A 222 14.25 -11.63 -0.81
CA GLU A 222 13.06 -11.90 -1.61
C GLU A 222 12.69 -10.68 -2.47
N LEU A 223 12.73 -9.48 -1.90
CA LEU A 223 12.47 -8.23 -2.61
C LEU A 223 13.41 -8.03 -3.79
N MET A 224 14.71 -8.20 -3.57
CA MET A 224 15.72 -8.05 -4.62
C MET A 224 15.55 -9.07 -5.76
N MET A 225 15.23 -10.31 -5.43
CA MET A 225 14.96 -11.36 -6.41
C MET A 225 13.65 -11.15 -7.14
N ALA A 226 12.59 -10.75 -6.43
CA ALA A 226 11.29 -10.43 -7.00
C ALA A 226 11.39 -9.29 -8.02
N GLY A 227 11.99 -8.17 -7.64
CA GLY A 227 12.18 -7.02 -8.52
C GLY A 227 13.07 -7.34 -9.73
N SER A 228 14.16 -8.08 -9.53
CA SER A 228 15.03 -8.51 -10.65
C SER A 228 14.29 -9.37 -11.67
N ARG A 229 13.45 -10.29 -11.22
CA ARG A 229 12.63 -11.13 -12.12
C ARG A 229 11.55 -10.32 -12.81
N PHE A 230 10.96 -9.36 -12.11
CA PHE A 230 9.94 -8.48 -12.66
C PHE A 230 10.53 -7.63 -13.79
N GLN A 231 11.76 -7.10 -13.62
CA GLN A 231 12.50 -6.42 -14.69
C GLN A 231 12.82 -7.36 -15.86
N GLN A 232 13.22 -8.61 -15.60
CA GLN A 232 13.49 -9.60 -16.65
C GLN A 232 12.25 -9.93 -17.49
N LYS A 233 11.04 -9.77 -16.94
CA LYS A 233 9.78 -9.87 -17.66
C LYS A 233 9.44 -8.62 -18.49
N GLY A 234 10.28 -7.57 -18.43
CA GLY A 234 10.12 -6.33 -19.19
C GLY A 234 9.42 -5.20 -18.46
N TYR A 235 9.06 -5.37 -17.17
CA TYR A 235 8.46 -4.30 -16.38
C TYR A 235 9.50 -3.27 -15.96
N GLN A 236 9.11 -2.00 -16.08
CA GLN A 236 10.04 -0.89 -15.86
C GLN A 236 10.06 -0.45 -14.41
N THR A 237 11.26 -0.37 -13.83
CA THR A 237 11.48 0.28 -12.53
C THR A 237 11.12 1.75 -12.63
N PHE A 238 10.34 2.22 -11.67
CA PHE A 238 10.13 3.64 -11.43
C PHE A 238 11.16 4.19 -10.44
N TRP A 239 11.34 3.52 -9.29
CA TRP A 239 12.26 3.94 -8.24
C TRP A 239 12.74 2.74 -7.40
N GLY A 240 14.03 2.69 -7.10
CA GLY A 240 14.63 1.59 -6.33
C GLY A 240 15.50 0.66 -7.18
N PRO A 241 16.00 -0.47 -6.62
CA PRO A 241 15.82 -0.81 -5.21
C PRO A 241 16.62 0.09 -4.27
N GLY A 242 16.10 0.27 -3.06
CA GLY A 242 16.71 1.10 -2.03
C GLY A 242 16.17 0.82 -0.64
N ARG A 243 16.50 1.68 0.32
CA ARG A 243 15.98 1.63 1.68
C ARG A 243 15.50 3.01 2.10
N HIS A 244 14.25 3.12 2.52
CA HIS A 244 13.63 4.36 2.98
C HIS A 244 14.28 4.87 4.28
N GLN A 245 14.22 6.19 4.50
CA GLN A 245 14.67 6.81 5.74
C GLN A 245 13.55 6.82 6.80
N LEU A 246 12.31 7.14 6.40
CA LEU A 246 11.13 7.03 7.26
C LEU A 246 10.47 5.68 7.01
N GLY A 247 10.29 4.88 8.06
CA GLY A 247 9.79 3.51 7.97
C GLY A 247 10.86 2.45 7.71
N SER A 248 12.09 2.85 7.35
CA SER A 248 13.28 1.98 7.13
C SER A 248 13.06 0.78 6.20
N ASN A 249 11.92 0.65 5.55
CA ASN A 249 11.65 -0.48 4.67
C ASN A 249 12.51 -0.46 3.41
N TRP A 250 12.94 -1.65 2.97
CA TRP A 250 13.43 -1.85 1.63
C TRP A 250 12.30 -1.61 0.65
N PHE A 251 12.60 -1.04 -0.52
CA PHE A 251 11.60 -0.70 -1.52
C PHE A 251 12.06 -0.95 -2.95
N TRP A 252 11.11 -1.27 -3.84
CA TRP A 252 11.30 -1.27 -5.27
C TRP A 252 9.99 -0.99 -5.99
N TYR A 253 9.89 0.18 -6.63
CA TYR A 253 8.71 0.64 -7.35
C TYR A 253 8.78 0.33 -8.82
N PHE A 254 7.63 0.00 -9.38
CA PHE A 254 7.45 -0.29 -10.80
C PHE A 254 6.29 0.52 -11.37
N ASN A 255 6.42 0.92 -12.66
CA ASN A 255 5.30 1.45 -13.42
C ASN A 255 4.26 0.35 -13.61
N SER A 256 2.98 0.66 -13.43
CA SER A 256 1.91 -0.31 -13.58
C SER A 256 0.87 0.13 -14.61
N PRO A 257 0.15 -0.80 -15.24
CA PRO A 257 -0.97 -0.47 -16.14
C PRO A 257 -2.22 -0.01 -15.37
N LEU A 258 -2.18 0.00 -14.03
CA LEU A 258 -3.27 0.43 -13.16
C LEU A 258 -3.37 1.97 -13.00
N GLY A 259 -2.51 2.72 -13.71
CA GLY A 259 -2.48 4.18 -13.65
C GLY A 259 -1.85 4.76 -12.39
N CYS A 260 -1.10 3.94 -11.66
CA CYS A 260 -0.30 4.32 -10.48
C CYS A 260 0.96 3.45 -10.43
N HIS A 261 1.85 3.67 -9.46
CA HIS A 261 2.95 2.74 -9.22
C HIS A 261 2.52 1.58 -8.33
N ILE A 262 3.31 0.50 -8.38
CA ILE A 262 3.24 -0.61 -7.41
C ILE A 262 4.61 -0.81 -6.80
N GLU A 263 4.64 -1.14 -5.51
CA GLU A 263 5.88 -1.31 -4.76
C GLU A 263 5.94 -2.70 -4.13
N TYR A 264 7.11 -3.33 -4.19
CA TYR A 264 7.52 -4.34 -3.22
C TYR A 264 8.17 -3.66 -2.04
N ASP A 265 7.79 -4.00 -0.83
CA ASP A 265 8.50 -3.59 0.39
C ASP A 265 8.88 -4.78 1.29
N ALA A 266 9.84 -4.55 2.18
CA ALA A 266 10.24 -5.51 3.20
C ALA A 266 10.91 -4.81 4.37
N ASP A 267 10.84 -5.42 5.56
CA ASP A 267 11.55 -4.96 6.76
C ASP A 267 11.17 -3.52 7.16
N MET A 268 9.85 -3.24 7.19
CA MET A 268 9.32 -1.97 7.66
C MET A 268 9.46 -1.84 9.17
N ASP A 269 9.80 -0.64 9.67
CA ASP A 269 9.81 -0.32 11.10
C ASP A 269 8.44 -0.59 11.72
N GLN A 270 8.45 -1.09 12.94
CA GLN A 270 7.27 -1.29 13.74
C GLN A 270 7.25 -0.34 14.94
N HIS A 271 6.11 0.27 15.17
CA HIS A 271 5.91 1.25 16.24
C HIS A 271 4.66 0.89 17.07
N ASP A 272 4.69 1.26 18.32
CA ASP A 272 3.50 1.28 19.16
C ASP A 272 2.90 2.71 19.26
N ASP A 273 1.85 2.86 20.06
CA ASP A 273 1.17 4.17 20.21
C ASP A 273 1.92 5.15 21.13
N HIS A 274 3.11 4.78 21.64
CA HIS A 274 4.02 5.68 22.38
C HIS A 274 5.07 6.34 21.47
N TRP A 275 5.14 5.92 20.21
CA TRP A 275 6.04 6.49 19.22
C TRP A 275 5.78 7.99 19.05
N GLN A 276 6.85 8.79 19.03
CA GLN A 276 6.77 10.22 18.76
C GLN A 276 7.09 10.49 17.28
N PRO A 277 6.16 11.11 16.52
CA PRO A 277 6.37 11.38 15.11
C PRO A 277 7.63 12.20 14.84
N ARG A 278 8.40 11.78 13.84
CA ARG A 278 9.52 12.54 13.32
C ARG A 278 9.06 13.44 12.18
N GLU A 279 9.76 14.56 12.00
CA GLU A 279 9.56 15.44 10.86
C GLU A 279 10.84 15.50 10.03
N ALA A 280 10.70 15.39 8.71
CA ALA A 280 11.80 15.53 7.76
C ALA A 280 11.41 16.47 6.62
N LEU A 281 12.39 17.17 6.06
CA LEU A 281 12.19 17.93 4.82
C LEU A 281 12.03 16.95 3.65
N PRO A 282 11.15 17.25 2.69
CA PRO A 282 11.02 16.41 1.50
C PRO A 282 12.29 16.55 0.63
N GLY A 283 12.69 15.45 -0.01
CA GLY A 283 13.80 15.42 -0.93
C GLY A 283 14.42 14.04 -1.07
N ALA A 284 15.19 13.86 -2.11
CA ALA A 284 15.84 12.58 -2.41
C ALA A 284 16.74 12.11 -1.26
N ASP A 285 17.48 13.01 -0.65
CA ASP A 285 18.43 12.70 0.42
C ASP A 285 17.74 12.37 1.77
N ASN A 286 16.48 12.77 1.94
CA ASN A 286 15.69 12.53 3.14
C ASN A 286 14.66 11.42 2.97
N SER A 287 14.45 10.91 1.74
CA SER A 287 13.49 9.83 1.47
C SER A 287 14.12 8.45 1.52
N GLN A 288 15.45 8.35 1.43
CA GLN A 288 16.17 7.07 1.42
C GLN A 288 17.53 7.17 2.09
N TYR A 289 17.95 6.10 2.77
CA TYR A 289 19.33 5.94 3.25
C TYR A 289 20.31 5.62 2.12
N PHE A 290 19.84 4.81 1.15
CA PHE A 290 20.59 4.47 -0.05
C PHE A 290 19.65 4.06 -1.18
N LEU A 291 20.18 4.16 -2.39
CA LEU A 291 19.54 3.76 -3.63
C LEU A 291 20.53 2.95 -4.46
N LEU A 292 20.19 1.69 -4.76
CA LEU A 292 21.04 0.80 -5.56
C LEU A 292 20.74 0.88 -7.05
N GLY A 293 19.48 1.25 -7.38
CA GLY A 293 19.03 1.45 -8.74
C GLY A 293 18.94 2.93 -9.10
N TYR A 294 18.71 3.19 -10.38
CA TYR A 294 18.50 4.52 -10.87
C TYR A 294 17.11 5.03 -10.48
N ARG A 295 17.04 6.29 -10.00
CA ARG A 295 15.82 7.02 -9.74
C ARG A 295 15.68 8.20 -10.70
N GLU A 296 14.62 8.23 -11.46
CA GLU A 296 14.41 9.28 -12.44
C GLU A 296 13.81 10.53 -11.81
N LYS A 297 12.79 10.36 -10.97
CA LYS A 297 12.11 11.49 -10.34
C LYS A 297 11.40 11.10 -9.04
N TRP A 298 11.23 12.10 -8.18
CA TRP A 298 10.54 11.95 -6.90
C TRP A 298 9.02 11.98 -7.05
N ALA A 299 8.49 12.85 -7.90
CA ALA A 299 7.07 13.04 -8.12
C ALA A 299 6.64 12.54 -9.50
N PRO A 300 5.36 12.14 -9.70
CA PRO A 300 4.81 11.83 -11.00
C PRO A 300 4.90 13.03 -11.95
N GLY A 301 5.01 12.76 -13.21
CA GLY A 301 5.10 13.70 -14.30
C GLY A 301 5.70 13.04 -15.53
N PRO A 302 5.66 13.63 -16.71
CA PRO A 302 6.29 13.05 -17.88
C PRO A 302 7.78 12.81 -17.63
N ASP A 303 8.29 11.67 -18.10
CA ASP A 303 9.71 11.40 -18.07
C ASP A 303 10.41 12.47 -18.92
N ASN A 304 11.39 13.14 -18.34
CA ASN A 304 12.26 13.96 -19.15
C ASN A 304 13.03 12.98 -20.05
N ALA A 305 12.64 12.92 -21.32
CA ALA A 305 13.42 12.25 -22.32
C ALA A 305 14.85 12.82 -22.24
N ARG A 306 15.84 11.97 -22.00
CA ARG A 306 17.24 12.31 -22.12
C ARG A 306 17.60 12.39 -23.59
#